data_3433d112670937882e75bf71cba7943f
#
_entry.id   3433d112670937882e75bf71cba7943f
#
_cell.length_a   1.000
_cell.length_b   1.000
_cell.length_c   1.000
_cell.angle_alpha   90.00
_cell.angle_beta   90.00
_cell.angle_gamma   90.00
#
_symmetry.space_group_name_H-M   'P 1'
#
loop_
_entity.id
_entity.type
_entity.pdbx_description
1 polymer ?
#
loop_
_entity_poly.entity_id
_entity_poly.type
_entity_poly.pdbx_seq_one_letter_code
_entity_poly.pdbx_strand_id
1 'polypeptide(L)'
;MYKKIQKMIVIFSILFVTIFLGKYHTYALTPDSNEIYDGIDVSDWQGYINYSEVKNSGIQIVYIKASQGTSIKDPYFDINYENAKANGLKVGFYHFLEATNTEEAKQEANFFASVISGKEPDCKLAMDYEQFNGSGVEEINNISKVFLENVKMLTQKEVIIYSDLSNAKNTFGTELASNYQLWLAYYGNYNGLYNVNSNWNYWIGVQYEDRGYINGINGYVDRDKFTREIFLSDTSKIPNTQNNLDNINTKSIAYRVERGDTLWAIARKYGTSVGEITSVNNIENPNLIYPGQILRIVTNTKVEGNETMGTGSIIYTVKRGDTLSKIAVMYGVTVNQIVDLNNIQNPNLIYPGEHLRITSISMPIYSKKEYNEYKKYVVRRGDSLWRIARWYGVSIDYLVNLNNIKNPGLIYPGQIIYI
;
A
#
# COMPACT_ATOMS: atom_id res chain seq x y z
N MET A 1 18.13 5.79 -73.56
CA MET A 1 18.63 5.92 -72.19
C MET A 1 17.72 6.80 -71.31
N TYR A 2 17.26 7.96 -71.76
CA TYR A 2 16.43 8.86 -70.99
C TYR A 2 15.08 8.28 -70.47
N LYS A 3 14.36 7.49 -71.29
CA LYS A 3 13.10 6.86 -70.90
C LYS A 3 13.23 5.75 -69.81
N LYS A 4 14.39 5.14 -69.69
CA LYS A 4 14.68 4.11 -68.63
C LYS A 4 14.95 4.80 -67.27
N ILE A 5 15.61 5.97 -67.31
CA ILE A 5 15.92 6.76 -66.12
C ILE A 5 14.66 7.37 -65.53
N GLN A 6 13.74 7.88 -66.36
CA GLN A 6 12.45 8.39 -65.88
C GLN A 6 11.57 7.32 -65.22
N LYS A 7 11.54 6.10 -65.78
CA LYS A 7 10.82 4.99 -65.15
C LYS A 7 11.43 4.52 -63.81
N MET A 8 12.75 4.61 -63.70
CA MET A 8 13.45 4.26 -62.46
C MET A 8 13.22 5.33 -61.37
N ILE A 9 13.16 6.60 -61.72
CA ILE A 9 12.88 7.69 -60.77
C ILE A 9 11.42 7.63 -60.29
N VAL A 10 10.46 7.27 -61.11
CA VAL A 10 9.04 7.10 -60.73
C VAL A 10 8.85 5.89 -59.84
N ILE A 11 9.56 4.78 -60.08
CA ILE A 11 9.50 3.60 -59.23
C ILE A 11 10.15 3.86 -57.87
N PHE A 12 11.26 4.61 -57.82
CA PHE A 12 11.90 5.00 -56.54
C PHE A 12 11.06 6.00 -55.75
N SER A 13 10.34 6.95 -56.42
CA SER A 13 9.43 7.87 -55.72
C SER A 13 8.19 7.18 -55.18
N ILE A 14 7.66 6.17 -55.87
CA ILE A 14 6.53 5.35 -55.35
C ILE A 14 6.99 4.44 -54.23
N LEU A 15 8.21 3.87 -54.27
CA LEU A 15 8.76 3.06 -53.18
C LEU A 15 9.10 3.91 -51.95
N PHE A 16 9.51 5.16 -52.12
CA PHE A 16 9.80 6.07 -51.00
C PHE A 16 8.53 6.64 -50.35
N VAL A 17 7.44 6.79 -51.09
CA VAL A 17 6.13 7.20 -50.55
C VAL A 17 5.45 6.04 -49.81
N THR A 18 5.69 4.80 -50.22
CA THR A 18 5.13 3.63 -49.52
C THR A 18 5.90 3.26 -48.25
N ILE A 19 7.17 3.68 -48.11
CA ILE A 19 7.94 3.44 -46.88
C ILE A 19 7.63 4.50 -45.81
N PHE A 20 7.09 5.70 -46.19
CA PHE A 20 6.71 6.75 -45.23
C PHE A 20 5.22 6.72 -44.85
N LEU A 21 4.41 5.81 -45.39
CA LEU A 21 3.14 5.43 -44.78
C LEU A 21 3.41 4.40 -43.69
N GLY A 22 4.28 4.78 -42.74
CA GLY A 22 4.36 4.16 -41.46
C GLY A 22 2.95 4.12 -40.91
N LYS A 23 2.47 2.95 -40.59
CA LYS A 23 1.18 2.73 -39.95
C LYS A 23 1.09 3.67 -38.76
N TYR A 24 0.45 4.82 -38.93
CA TYR A 24 -0.11 5.54 -37.81
C TYR A 24 -1.22 4.63 -37.28
N HIS A 25 -0.87 3.74 -36.39
CA HIS A 25 -1.86 3.07 -35.57
C HIS A 25 -2.43 4.17 -34.70
N THR A 26 -3.56 4.73 -35.10
CA THR A 26 -4.39 5.53 -34.22
C THR A 26 -4.95 4.57 -33.20
N TYR A 27 -4.28 4.46 -32.07
CA TYR A 27 -4.81 3.69 -30.95
C TYR A 27 -5.98 4.50 -30.37
N ALA A 28 -7.17 3.92 -30.41
CA ALA A 28 -8.29 4.42 -29.64
C ALA A 28 -8.09 3.91 -28.21
N LEU A 29 -8.11 4.80 -27.21
CA LEU A 29 -8.17 4.42 -25.82
C LEU A 29 -9.61 4.00 -25.51
N THR A 30 -9.89 2.70 -25.47
CA THR A 30 -11.23 2.12 -25.31
C THR A 30 -11.34 1.38 -23.98
N PRO A 31 -12.57 1.10 -23.48
CA PRO A 31 -12.72 0.15 -22.39
C PRO A 31 -12.19 -1.22 -22.83
N ASP A 32 -11.56 -1.95 -21.92
CA ASP A 32 -11.07 -3.30 -22.20
C ASP A 32 -12.18 -4.35 -22.27
N SER A 33 -13.38 -4.00 -21.78
CA SER A 33 -14.55 -4.86 -21.73
C SER A 33 -15.84 -4.06 -21.96
N ASN A 34 -16.89 -4.72 -22.46
CA ASN A 34 -18.22 -4.12 -22.62
C ASN A 34 -19.07 -4.19 -21.34
N GLU A 35 -18.62 -4.88 -20.31
CA GLU A 35 -19.29 -4.94 -19.02
C GLU A 35 -18.87 -3.75 -18.17
N ILE A 36 -19.78 -2.81 -17.99
CA ILE A 36 -19.53 -1.52 -17.34
C ILE A 36 -20.31 -1.42 -16.04
N TYR A 37 -19.64 -0.95 -15.00
CA TYR A 37 -20.16 -0.72 -13.66
C TYR A 37 -20.13 0.77 -13.34
N ASP A 38 -21.21 1.26 -12.69
CA ASP A 38 -21.26 2.61 -12.16
C ASP A 38 -20.49 2.70 -10.82
N GLY A 39 -19.62 3.69 -10.73
CA GLY A 39 -18.78 3.91 -9.55
C GLY A 39 -18.71 5.37 -9.12
N ILE A 40 -18.14 5.55 -7.96
CA ILE A 40 -17.69 6.83 -7.38
C ILE A 40 -16.35 6.62 -6.71
N ASP A 41 -15.58 7.69 -6.56
CA ASP A 41 -14.48 7.71 -5.62
C ASP A 41 -14.69 8.80 -4.55
N VAL A 42 -14.22 8.49 -3.33
CA VAL A 42 -14.50 9.28 -2.13
C VAL A 42 -13.29 9.39 -1.23
N SER A 43 -13.25 10.50 -0.47
CA SER A 43 -12.26 10.78 0.55
C SER A 43 -12.91 11.51 1.72
N ASP A 44 -12.09 12.13 2.57
CA ASP A 44 -12.56 13.05 3.64
C ASP A 44 -13.35 14.25 3.11
N TRP A 45 -13.21 14.61 1.83
CA TRP A 45 -13.96 15.70 1.20
C TRP A 45 -15.47 15.51 1.23
N GLN A 46 -15.97 14.28 1.11
CA GLN A 46 -17.38 13.97 1.12
C GLN A 46 -17.97 13.88 2.54
N GLY A 47 -17.10 13.79 3.56
CA GLY A 47 -17.52 13.65 4.96
C GLY A 47 -18.36 12.40 5.20
N TYR A 48 -19.46 12.53 5.94
CA TYR A 48 -20.34 11.40 6.21
C TYR A 48 -21.21 11.07 5.00
N ILE A 49 -21.22 9.80 4.59
CA ILE A 49 -21.94 9.28 3.43
C ILE A 49 -23.01 8.27 3.88
N ASN A 50 -24.24 8.43 3.37
CA ASN A 50 -25.30 7.43 3.50
C ASN A 50 -25.21 6.40 2.35
N TYR A 51 -24.48 5.33 2.57
CA TYR A 51 -24.23 4.31 1.55
C TYR A 51 -25.48 3.52 1.13
N SER A 52 -26.55 3.50 1.92
CA SER A 52 -27.83 2.92 1.50
C SER A 52 -28.44 3.74 0.36
N GLU A 53 -28.42 5.07 0.45
CA GLU A 53 -28.89 5.94 -0.62
C GLU A 53 -27.98 5.91 -1.84
N VAL A 54 -26.66 5.88 -1.63
CA VAL A 54 -25.67 5.70 -2.72
C VAL A 54 -25.95 4.42 -3.50
N LYS A 55 -26.17 3.30 -2.81
CA LYS A 55 -26.52 2.02 -3.43
C LYS A 55 -27.83 2.10 -4.23
N ASN A 56 -28.87 2.74 -3.64
CA ASN A 56 -30.17 2.93 -4.28
C ASN A 56 -30.09 3.86 -5.51
N SER A 57 -29.07 4.69 -5.62
CA SER A 57 -28.79 5.52 -6.81
C SER A 57 -28.12 4.74 -7.96
N GLY A 58 -27.93 3.43 -7.81
CA GLY A 58 -27.39 2.57 -8.85
C GLY A 58 -25.88 2.40 -8.81
N ILE A 59 -25.17 3.02 -7.85
CA ILE A 59 -23.73 2.84 -7.68
C ILE A 59 -23.42 1.40 -7.27
N GLN A 60 -22.38 0.85 -7.87
CA GLN A 60 -21.97 -0.55 -7.69
C GLN A 60 -20.58 -0.64 -7.07
N ILE A 61 -19.69 0.32 -7.38
CA ILE A 61 -18.29 0.35 -6.95
C ILE A 61 -18.00 1.67 -6.24
N VAL A 62 -17.24 1.61 -5.16
CA VAL A 62 -16.70 2.78 -4.46
C VAL A 62 -15.20 2.62 -4.29
N TYR A 63 -14.43 3.54 -4.85
CA TYR A 63 -13.03 3.70 -4.50
C TYR A 63 -12.90 4.64 -3.32
N ILE A 64 -12.16 4.24 -2.29
CA ILE A 64 -12.03 4.98 -1.04
C ILE A 64 -10.57 5.37 -0.84
N LYS A 65 -10.31 6.67 -0.64
CA LYS A 65 -8.99 7.14 -0.21
C LYS A 65 -8.62 6.46 1.10
N ALA A 66 -7.54 5.72 1.11
CA ALA A 66 -7.04 5.10 2.32
C ALA A 66 -6.01 5.98 3.02
N SER A 67 -5.11 6.56 2.23
CA SER A 67 -3.98 7.31 2.78
C SER A 67 -3.34 8.25 1.76
N GLN A 68 -2.44 9.10 2.27
CA GLN A 68 -1.67 10.07 1.51
C GLN A 68 -0.29 10.25 2.15
N GLY A 69 0.75 10.35 1.33
CA GLY A 69 2.11 10.51 1.82
C GLY A 69 2.51 9.38 2.78
N THR A 70 3.48 9.64 3.63
CA THR A 70 4.02 8.62 4.55
C THR A 70 3.27 8.47 5.87
N SER A 71 2.24 9.30 6.14
CA SER A 71 1.69 9.41 7.50
C SER A 71 0.22 9.81 7.61
N ILE A 72 -0.46 10.18 6.52
CA ILE A 72 -1.83 10.66 6.57
C ILE A 72 -2.76 9.51 6.18
N LYS A 73 -3.46 8.94 7.17
CA LYS A 73 -4.62 8.08 6.94
C LYS A 73 -5.84 8.96 6.72
N ASP A 74 -6.63 8.66 5.70
CA ASP A 74 -7.91 9.36 5.50
C ASP A 74 -8.81 9.13 6.73
N PRO A 75 -9.33 10.21 7.36
CA PRO A 75 -10.11 10.10 8.60
C PRO A 75 -11.45 9.36 8.44
N TYR A 76 -11.97 9.29 7.20
CA TYR A 76 -13.22 8.59 6.90
C TYR A 76 -12.97 7.19 6.30
N PHE A 77 -11.73 6.75 6.11
CA PHE A 77 -11.42 5.47 5.46
C PHE A 77 -12.16 4.30 6.10
N ASP A 78 -12.02 4.12 7.41
CA ASP A 78 -12.61 2.96 8.08
C ASP A 78 -14.14 2.97 8.01
N ILE A 79 -14.77 4.13 8.30
CA ILE A 79 -16.22 4.23 8.29
C ILE A 79 -16.80 4.10 6.87
N ASN A 80 -16.10 4.64 5.87
CA ASN A 80 -16.50 4.49 4.47
C ASN A 80 -16.41 3.03 4.04
N TYR A 81 -15.32 2.34 4.37
CA TYR A 81 -15.15 0.92 4.10
C TYR A 81 -16.26 0.08 4.72
N GLU A 82 -16.47 0.20 6.04
CA GLU A 82 -17.46 -0.60 6.77
C GLU A 82 -18.88 -0.37 6.23
N ASN A 83 -19.25 0.88 5.99
CA ASN A 83 -20.60 1.22 5.52
C ASN A 83 -20.81 0.84 4.05
N ALA A 84 -19.82 1.02 3.17
CA ALA A 84 -19.92 0.58 1.78
C ALA A 84 -20.09 -0.95 1.68
N LYS A 85 -19.27 -1.71 2.41
CA LYS A 85 -19.36 -3.19 2.46
C LYS A 85 -20.68 -3.64 3.06
N ALA A 86 -21.17 -3.02 4.15
CA ALA A 86 -22.44 -3.35 4.79
C ALA A 86 -23.64 -3.14 3.86
N ASN A 87 -23.54 -2.21 2.90
CA ASN A 87 -24.58 -1.95 1.91
C ASN A 87 -24.36 -2.74 0.58
N GLY A 88 -23.43 -3.68 0.55
CA GLY A 88 -23.19 -4.56 -0.58
C GLY A 88 -22.57 -3.86 -1.80
N LEU A 89 -21.87 -2.76 -1.59
CA LEU A 89 -21.06 -2.12 -2.62
C LEU A 89 -19.72 -2.85 -2.76
N LYS A 90 -19.17 -2.84 -3.96
CA LYS A 90 -17.81 -3.29 -4.23
C LYS A 90 -16.83 -2.19 -3.90
N VAL A 91 -15.72 -2.51 -3.26
CA VAL A 91 -14.81 -1.52 -2.70
C VAL A 91 -13.42 -1.67 -3.28
N GLY A 92 -12.83 -0.56 -3.73
CA GLY A 92 -11.41 -0.38 -4.03
C GLY A 92 -10.79 0.63 -3.06
N PHE A 93 -9.45 0.62 -3.00
CA PHE A 93 -8.70 1.59 -2.20
C PHE A 93 -7.68 2.30 -3.06
N TYR A 94 -7.46 3.59 -2.77
CA TYR A 94 -6.38 4.34 -3.40
C TYR A 94 -5.50 5.07 -2.38
N HIS A 95 -4.28 5.33 -2.83
CA HIS A 95 -3.29 6.10 -2.10
C HIS A 95 -2.86 7.30 -2.94
N PHE A 96 -2.97 8.49 -2.35
CA PHE A 96 -2.46 9.70 -2.96
C PHE A 96 -0.94 9.80 -2.71
N LEU A 97 -0.17 9.61 -3.78
CA LEU A 97 1.29 9.53 -3.73
C LEU A 97 1.90 10.92 -3.77
N GLU A 98 2.75 11.26 -2.81
CA GLU A 98 3.47 12.53 -2.71
C GLU A 98 4.99 12.38 -2.86
N ALA A 99 5.48 11.16 -3.04
CA ALA A 99 6.89 10.84 -3.10
C ALA A 99 7.63 11.67 -4.16
N THR A 100 8.80 12.16 -3.78
CA THR A 100 9.72 12.90 -4.66
C THR A 100 10.95 12.09 -5.05
N ASN A 101 11.09 10.88 -4.50
CA ASN A 101 12.15 9.94 -4.80
C ASN A 101 11.70 8.49 -4.48
N THR A 102 12.46 7.52 -4.92
CA THR A 102 12.12 6.11 -4.80
C THR A 102 12.12 5.60 -3.35
N GLU A 103 12.86 6.23 -2.45
CA GLU A 103 12.86 5.85 -1.02
C GLU A 103 11.57 6.29 -0.33
N GLU A 104 11.10 7.51 -0.61
CA GLU A 104 9.78 7.98 -0.17
C GLU A 104 8.66 7.12 -0.75
N ALA A 105 8.73 6.74 -2.04
CA ALA A 105 7.77 5.83 -2.64
C ALA A 105 7.64 4.48 -1.92
N LYS A 106 8.76 3.91 -1.45
CA LYS A 106 8.74 2.70 -0.61
C LYS A 106 8.08 2.96 0.74
N GLN A 107 8.38 4.10 1.37
CA GLN A 107 7.77 4.46 2.66
C GLN A 107 6.27 4.65 2.52
N GLU A 108 5.81 5.31 1.46
CA GLU A 108 4.38 5.50 1.19
C GLU A 108 3.69 4.17 0.86
N ALA A 109 4.31 3.28 0.09
CA ALA A 109 3.80 1.94 -0.16
C ALA A 109 3.64 1.11 1.12
N ASN A 110 4.64 1.17 2.03
CA ASN A 110 4.55 0.54 3.35
C ASN A 110 3.41 1.12 4.19
N PHE A 111 3.28 2.45 4.18
CA PHE A 111 2.21 3.12 4.92
C PHE A 111 0.84 2.73 4.38
N PHE A 112 0.62 2.81 3.05
CA PHE A 112 -0.62 2.39 2.42
C PHE A 112 -0.98 0.93 2.76
N ALA A 113 -0.04 0.00 2.60
CA ALA A 113 -0.24 -1.40 2.95
C ALA A 113 -0.61 -1.59 4.43
N SER A 114 -0.01 -0.80 5.34
CA SER A 114 -0.33 -0.85 6.77
C SER A 114 -1.73 -0.34 7.08
N VAL A 115 -2.17 0.75 6.40
CA VAL A 115 -3.50 1.34 6.59
C VAL A 115 -4.61 0.40 6.15
N ILE A 116 -4.42 -0.30 5.02
CA ILE A 116 -5.42 -1.23 4.48
C ILE A 116 -5.32 -2.66 5.06
N SER A 117 -4.37 -2.89 5.96
CA SER A 117 -4.19 -4.20 6.59
C SER A 117 -5.46 -4.67 7.31
N GLY A 118 -5.86 -5.93 7.07
CA GLY A 118 -7.10 -6.50 7.62
C GLY A 118 -8.39 -6.07 6.92
N LYS A 119 -8.29 -5.27 5.84
CA LYS A 119 -9.43 -4.92 4.98
C LYS A 119 -9.39 -5.75 3.71
N GLU A 120 -10.57 -6.13 3.22
CA GLU A 120 -10.71 -6.95 2.01
C GLU A 120 -11.36 -6.12 0.89
N PRO A 121 -10.55 -5.50 0.02
CA PRO A 121 -11.07 -4.83 -1.17
C PRO A 121 -11.59 -5.87 -2.18
N ASP A 122 -12.60 -5.48 -2.96
CA ASP A 122 -13.08 -6.26 -4.10
C ASP A 122 -12.34 -5.88 -5.39
N CYS A 123 -11.80 -4.64 -5.44
CA CYS A 123 -11.16 -4.06 -6.62
C CYS A 123 -9.65 -3.92 -6.43
N LYS A 124 -8.93 -3.77 -7.53
CA LYS A 124 -7.48 -3.54 -7.56
C LYS A 124 -7.12 -2.27 -6.79
N LEU A 125 -5.95 -2.25 -6.17
CA LEU A 125 -5.48 -1.08 -5.43
C LEU A 125 -4.97 -0.02 -6.39
N ALA A 126 -5.30 1.25 -6.17
CA ALA A 126 -4.91 2.32 -7.08
C ALA A 126 -3.80 3.21 -6.51
N MET A 127 -2.82 3.52 -7.35
CA MET A 127 -1.87 4.61 -7.17
C MET A 127 -2.47 5.87 -7.80
N ASP A 128 -2.61 6.92 -7.02
CA ASP A 128 -3.00 8.25 -7.45
C ASP A 128 -1.80 9.19 -7.31
N TYR A 129 -1.10 9.45 -8.43
CA TYR A 129 0.11 10.27 -8.45
C TYR A 129 -0.04 11.42 -9.44
N GLU A 130 -0.37 12.60 -8.92
CA GLU A 130 -0.67 13.79 -9.71
C GLU A 130 0.29 14.95 -9.44
N GLN A 131 0.90 15.01 -8.24
CA GLN A 131 1.78 16.09 -7.81
C GLN A 131 3.24 15.67 -7.88
N PHE A 132 3.89 15.96 -9.01
CA PHE A 132 5.26 15.49 -9.26
C PHE A 132 6.37 16.33 -8.62
N ASN A 133 6.03 17.46 -7.99
CA ASN A 133 6.94 18.33 -7.22
C ASN A 133 8.24 18.73 -7.94
N GLY A 134 8.17 18.85 -9.26
CA GLY A 134 9.31 19.21 -10.09
C GLY A 134 10.19 18.05 -10.57
N SER A 135 9.83 16.81 -10.25
CA SER A 135 10.52 15.61 -10.74
C SER A 135 10.44 15.48 -12.26
N GLY A 136 11.50 14.99 -12.86
CA GLY A 136 11.54 14.69 -14.29
C GLY A 136 10.77 13.41 -14.63
N VAL A 137 10.41 13.24 -15.91
CA VAL A 137 9.62 12.08 -16.40
C VAL A 137 10.25 10.74 -16.01
N GLU A 138 11.56 10.60 -16.10
CA GLU A 138 12.26 9.36 -15.73
C GLU A 138 12.11 9.08 -14.22
N GLU A 139 12.28 10.09 -13.40
CA GLU A 139 12.14 9.97 -11.93
C GLU A 139 10.71 9.62 -11.53
N ILE A 140 9.70 10.27 -12.14
CA ILE A 140 8.28 9.97 -11.92
C ILE A 140 7.99 8.50 -12.23
N ASN A 141 8.51 7.98 -13.34
CA ASN A 141 8.32 6.58 -13.72
C ASN A 141 9.01 5.62 -12.74
N ASN A 142 10.22 5.94 -12.26
CA ASN A 142 10.93 5.15 -11.27
C ASN A 142 10.21 5.16 -9.91
N ILE A 143 9.73 6.32 -9.45
CA ILE A 143 8.92 6.48 -8.24
C ILE A 143 7.65 5.62 -8.34
N SER A 144 6.91 5.76 -9.44
CA SER A 144 5.67 5.01 -9.68
C SER A 144 5.90 3.50 -9.68
N LYS A 145 6.93 3.03 -10.39
CA LYS A 145 7.31 1.62 -10.45
C LYS A 145 7.61 1.06 -9.06
N VAL A 146 8.45 1.77 -8.31
CA VAL A 146 8.84 1.35 -6.95
C VAL A 146 7.62 1.31 -6.02
N PHE A 147 6.73 2.29 -6.07
CA PHE A 147 5.50 2.29 -5.27
C PHE A 147 4.62 1.09 -5.61
N LEU A 148 4.27 0.90 -6.89
CA LEU A 148 3.38 -0.15 -7.36
C LEU A 148 3.91 -1.56 -7.05
N GLU A 149 5.21 -1.80 -7.30
CA GLU A 149 5.86 -3.07 -6.99
C GLU A 149 5.84 -3.38 -5.50
N ASN A 150 6.12 -2.38 -4.65
CA ASN A 150 6.09 -2.56 -3.20
C ASN A 150 4.66 -2.80 -2.68
N VAL A 151 3.65 -2.04 -3.13
CA VAL A 151 2.25 -2.29 -2.76
C VAL A 151 1.83 -3.69 -3.16
N LYS A 152 2.11 -4.13 -4.41
CA LYS A 152 1.80 -5.48 -4.88
C LYS A 152 2.49 -6.56 -4.04
N MET A 153 3.76 -6.35 -3.70
CA MET A 153 4.52 -7.27 -2.87
C MET A 153 3.95 -7.38 -1.45
N LEU A 154 3.64 -6.25 -0.83
CA LEU A 154 3.18 -6.18 0.57
C LEU A 154 1.77 -6.71 0.75
N THR A 155 0.89 -6.43 -0.21
CA THR A 155 -0.54 -6.74 -0.10
C THR A 155 -0.93 -8.04 -0.81
N GLN A 156 -0.09 -8.53 -1.74
CA GLN A 156 -0.38 -9.63 -2.67
C GLN A 156 -1.62 -9.36 -3.53
N LYS A 157 -1.98 -8.08 -3.71
CA LYS A 157 -3.13 -7.66 -4.52
C LYS A 157 -2.65 -6.99 -5.79
N GLU A 158 -3.47 -7.05 -6.83
CA GLU A 158 -3.22 -6.35 -8.09
C GLU A 158 -3.32 -4.84 -7.89
N VAL A 159 -2.50 -4.10 -8.63
CA VAL A 159 -2.38 -2.65 -8.54
C VAL A 159 -2.60 -2.00 -9.90
N ILE A 160 -3.13 -0.78 -9.90
CA ILE A 160 -3.43 0.02 -11.10
C ILE A 160 -2.92 1.44 -10.94
N ILE A 161 -2.89 2.17 -12.04
CA ILE A 161 -2.53 3.59 -12.07
C ILE A 161 -3.80 4.41 -12.34
N TYR A 162 -4.12 5.36 -11.46
CA TYR A 162 -5.03 6.46 -11.76
C TYR A 162 -4.21 7.61 -12.35
N SER A 163 -4.72 8.22 -13.43
CA SER A 163 -4.06 9.35 -14.10
C SER A 163 -5.02 10.11 -15.00
N ASP A 164 -4.81 11.41 -15.11
CA ASP A 164 -5.40 12.22 -16.17
C ASP A 164 -4.79 11.89 -17.55
N LEU A 165 -5.50 12.30 -18.61
CA LEU A 165 -5.10 12.01 -19.99
C LEU A 165 -3.74 12.60 -20.37
N SER A 166 -3.38 13.78 -19.86
CA SER A 166 -2.10 14.43 -20.18
C SER A 166 -0.93 13.64 -19.63
N ASN A 167 -1.03 13.22 -18.38
CA ASN A 167 -0.02 12.41 -17.71
C ASN A 167 0.07 10.99 -18.28
N ALA A 168 -1.05 10.39 -18.61
CA ALA A 168 -1.09 9.09 -19.29
C ALA A 168 -0.42 9.11 -20.67
N LYS A 169 -0.38 10.26 -21.34
CA LYS A 169 0.27 10.43 -22.65
C LYS A 169 1.74 10.79 -22.55
N ASN A 170 2.08 11.71 -21.63
CA ASN A 170 3.33 12.44 -21.69
C ASN A 170 4.28 12.15 -20.54
N THR A 171 3.76 11.59 -19.44
CA THR A 171 4.51 11.41 -18.20
C THR A 171 4.76 9.94 -17.91
N PHE A 172 3.72 9.11 -17.89
CA PHE A 172 3.88 7.68 -17.62
C PHE A 172 4.32 6.92 -18.88
N GLY A 173 5.46 6.22 -18.79
CA GLY A 173 6.10 5.55 -19.90
C GLY A 173 5.45 4.22 -20.30
N THR A 174 5.90 3.70 -21.45
CA THR A 174 5.40 2.41 -22.00
C THR A 174 5.67 1.22 -21.10
N GLU A 175 6.70 1.24 -20.27
CA GLU A 175 6.98 0.17 -19.30
C GLU A 175 5.86 0.08 -18.26
N LEU A 176 5.45 1.20 -17.67
CA LEU A 176 4.33 1.24 -16.72
C LEU A 176 3.02 0.84 -17.41
N ALA A 177 2.76 1.37 -18.60
CA ALA A 177 1.56 1.06 -19.36
C ALA A 177 1.44 -0.41 -19.77
N SER A 178 2.57 -1.10 -19.95
CA SER A 178 2.59 -2.54 -20.28
C SER A 178 2.36 -3.44 -19.07
N ASN A 179 2.66 -2.95 -17.87
CA ASN A 179 2.62 -3.74 -16.64
C ASN A 179 1.42 -3.44 -15.74
N TYR A 180 0.80 -2.26 -15.89
CA TYR A 180 -0.28 -1.79 -15.02
C TYR A 180 -1.43 -1.25 -15.86
N GLN A 181 -2.64 -1.54 -15.43
CA GLN A 181 -3.86 -1.06 -16.07
C GLN A 181 -4.17 0.38 -15.65
N LEU A 182 -4.98 1.08 -16.46
CA LEU A 182 -5.28 2.49 -16.32
C LEU A 182 -6.71 2.72 -15.79
N TRP A 183 -6.83 3.53 -14.74
CA TRP A 183 -8.02 4.27 -14.37
C TRP A 183 -7.81 5.73 -14.81
N LEU A 184 -8.50 6.14 -15.85
CA LEU A 184 -8.31 7.42 -16.54
C LEU A 184 -9.22 8.51 -15.98
N ALA A 185 -8.69 9.67 -15.61
CA ALA A 185 -9.50 10.87 -15.41
C ALA A 185 -9.67 11.61 -16.76
N TYR A 186 -10.91 11.70 -17.22
CA TYR A 186 -11.26 12.39 -18.45
C TYR A 186 -12.69 12.93 -18.42
N TYR A 187 -12.85 14.24 -18.19
CA TYR A 187 -14.12 14.94 -18.03
C TYR A 187 -14.75 15.37 -19.36
N GLY A 188 -14.61 14.53 -20.39
CA GLY A 188 -15.18 14.73 -21.72
C GLY A 188 -16.03 13.54 -22.13
N ASN A 189 -16.28 13.44 -23.44
CA ASN A 189 -16.98 12.28 -24.00
C ASN A 189 -16.03 11.07 -24.03
N TYR A 190 -16.00 10.27 -22.97
CA TYR A 190 -15.16 9.08 -22.84
C TYR A 190 -15.50 7.97 -23.85
N ASN A 191 -16.72 7.98 -24.46
CA ASN A 191 -17.08 7.10 -25.56
C ASN A 191 -16.41 7.50 -26.88
N GLY A 192 -15.77 8.66 -26.94
CA GLY A 192 -15.12 9.25 -28.12
C GLY A 192 -13.61 9.39 -28.00
N LEU A 193 -12.94 8.63 -27.13
CA LEU A 193 -11.48 8.64 -26.99
C LEU A 193 -10.75 8.00 -28.20
N TYR A 194 -11.34 8.20 -29.38
CA TYR A 194 -10.73 7.83 -30.65
C TYR A 194 -9.62 8.83 -31.00
N ASN A 195 -8.49 8.35 -31.49
CA ASN A 195 -7.31 9.13 -31.85
C ASN A 195 -6.55 9.75 -30.66
N VAL A 196 -6.71 9.21 -29.47
CA VAL A 196 -5.87 9.57 -28.33
C VAL A 196 -4.58 8.76 -28.39
N ASN A 197 -3.48 9.45 -28.63
CA ASN A 197 -2.15 8.82 -28.53
C ASN A 197 -1.77 8.71 -27.05
N SER A 198 -2.00 7.57 -26.45
CA SER A 198 -1.63 7.21 -25.08
C SER A 198 -0.69 6.03 -25.11
N ASN A 199 0.09 5.83 -24.04
CA ASN A 199 0.89 4.62 -23.85
C ASN A 199 0.02 3.40 -23.52
N TRP A 200 -1.23 3.60 -23.08
CA TRP A 200 -2.25 2.55 -22.92
C TRP A 200 -3.15 2.42 -24.13
N ASN A 201 -3.56 1.22 -24.44
CA ASN A 201 -4.56 0.90 -25.46
C ASN A 201 -5.97 0.83 -24.89
N TYR A 202 -6.09 0.53 -23.57
CA TYR A 202 -7.35 0.28 -22.89
C TYR A 202 -7.34 0.96 -21.51
N TRP A 203 -8.53 1.33 -21.07
CA TRP A 203 -8.78 1.72 -19.69
C TRP A 203 -9.70 0.68 -19.00
N ILE A 204 -9.54 0.49 -17.70
CA ILE A 204 -10.39 -0.34 -16.85
C ILE A 204 -11.27 0.49 -15.92
N GLY A 205 -10.97 1.77 -15.80
CA GLY A 205 -11.76 2.78 -15.12
C GLY A 205 -11.67 4.09 -15.86
N VAL A 206 -12.76 4.87 -15.85
CA VAL A 206 -12.75 6.26 -16.29
C VAL A 206 -13.56 7.10 -15.31
N GLN A 207 -12.91 8.08 -14.69
CA GLN A 207 -13.53 9.16 -13.94
C GLN A 207 -13.96 10.22 -14.95
N TYR A 208 -15.26 10.40 -15.11
CA TYR A 208 -15.81 11.20 -16.20
C TYR A 208 -16.49 12.50 -15.76
N GLU A 209 -16.69 12.67 -14.45
CA GLU A 209 -17.34 13.84 -13.87
C GLU A 209 -16.77 14.11 -12.45
N ASP A 210 -16.31 15.34 -12.22
CA ASP A 210 -15.73 15.80 -10.93
C ASP A 210 -16.74 16.56 -10.04
N ARG A 211 -17.97 16.72 -10.50
CA ARG A 211 -19.04 17.46 -9.81
C ARG A 211 -20.38 16.76 -9.89
N GLY A 212 -20.35 15.43 -9.77
CA GLY A 212 -21.53 14.61 -9.75
C GLY A 212 -22.35 14.80 -8.47
N TYR A 213 -23.67 14.59 -8.58
CA TYR A 213 -24.56 14.52 -7.43
C TYR A 213 -25.09 13.09 -7.29
N ILE A 214 -24.91 12.51 -6.11
CA ILE A 214 -25.41 11.18 -5.76
C ILE A 214 -26.18 11.31 -4.44
N ASN A 215 -27.40 10.77 -4.39
CA ASN A 215 -28.14 10.74 -3.14
C ASN A 215 -27.35 10.01 -2.06
N GLY A 216 -27.33 10.56 -0.87
CA GLY A 216 -26.56 10.03 0.25
C GLY A 216 -25.20 10.71 0.45
N ILE A 217 -24.79 11.59 -0.48
CA ILE A 217 -23.57 12.38 -0.38
C ILE A 217 -23.94 13.87 -0.32
N ASN A 218 -23.36 14.58 0.64
CA ASN A 218 -23.58 16.01 0.78
C ASN A 218 -22.49 16.78 0.01
N GLY A 219 -22.84 17.32 -1.15
CA GLY A 219 -21.92 18.04 -2.04
C GLY A 219 -21.61 17.26 -3.32
N TYR A 220 -20.46 17.58 -3.91
CA TYR A 220 -20.01 16.94 -5.13
C TYR A 220 -19.23 15.66 -4.86
N VAL A 221 -19.29 14.73 -5.81
CA VAL A 221 -18.54 13.49 -5.79
C VAL A 221 -18.08 13.16 -7.22
N ASP A 222 -16.93 12.56 -7.33
CA ASP A 222 -16.37 12.06 -8.58
C ASP A 222 -17.15 10.83 -9.03
N ARG A 223 -17.50 10.80 -10.33
CA ARG A 223 -18.26 9.70 -10.92
C ARG A 223 -17.44 8.93 -11.92
N ASP A 224 -17.53 7.61 -11.80
CA ASP A 224 -16.72 6.67 -12.55
C ASP A 224 -17.54 5.67 -13.36
N LYS A 225 -16.92 5.16 -14.39
CA LYS A 225 -17.29 3.91 -15.03
C LYS A 225 -16.12 2.94 -14.94
N PHE A 226 -16.38 1.74 -14.52
CA PHE A 226 -15.37 0.68 -14.42
C PHE A 226 -15.75 -0.49 -15.29
N THR A 227 -14.76 -1.16 -15.86
CA THR A 227 -14.96 -2.43 -16.56
C THR A 227 -14.85 -3.59 -15.57
N ARG A 228 -15.12 -4.80 -16.02
CA ARG A 228 -14.97 -6.00 -15.22
C ARG A 228 -13.54 -6.23 -14.73
N GLU A 229 -12.56 -5.76 -15.49
CA GLU A 229 -11.14 -5.93 -15.16
C GLU A 229 -10.68 -5.09 -13.94
N ILE A 230 -11.56 -4.26 -13.39
CA ILE A 230 -11.30 -3.52 -12.14
C ILE A 230 -11.24 -4.45 -10.91
N PHE A 231 -11.96 -5.57 -10.95
CA PHE A 231 -11.99 -6.49 -9.82
C PHE A 231 -10.69 -7.27 -9.68
N LEU A 232 -10.37 -7.61 -8.44
CA LEU A 232 -9.29 -8.54 -8.15
C LEU A 232 -9.57 -9.89 -8.79
N SER A 233 -8.57 -10.52 -9.36
CA SER A 233 -8.67 -11.85 -9.93
C SER A 233 -9.06 -12.85 -8.84
N ASP A 234 -10.08 -13.66 -9.12
CA ASP A 234 -10.47 -14.76 -8.22
C ASP A 234 -9.41 -15.87 -8.30
N THR A 235 -8.41 -15.80 -7.42
CA THR A 235 -7.30 -16.76 -7.36
C THR A 235 -7.79 -18.20 -7.05
N SER A 236 -9.07 -18.39 -6.67
CA SER A 236 -9.66 -19.70 -6.43
C SER A 236 -10.00 -20.45 -7.72
N LYS A 237 -9.98 -19.78 -8.88
CA LYS A 237 -10.38 -20.33 -10.20
C LYS A 237 -9.23 -20.51 -11.20
N ILE A 238 -7.97 -20.39 -10.77
CA ILE A 238 -6.86 -20.75 -11.66
C ILE A 238 -6.87 -22.27 -11.80
N PRO A 239 -7.10 -22.83 -13.01
CA PRO A 239 -6.94 -24.26 -13.23
C PRO A 239 -5.51 -24.62 -12.89
N ASN A 240 -5.35 -25.53 -11.96
CA ASN A 240 -4.06 -26.06 -11.52
C ASN A 240 -3.35 -26.72 -12.73
N THR A 241 -2.63 -25.94 -13.53
CA THR A 241 -1.64 -26.47 -14.46
C THR A 241 -0.37 -26.78 -13.69
N GLN A 242 -0.52 -27.69 -12.72
CA GLN A 242 0.61 -28.38 -12.14
C GLN A 242 0.91 -29.63 -12.96
N ASN A 243 1.93 -29.53 -13.77
CA ASN A 243 2.71 -30.71 -14.10
C ASN A 243 4.15 -30.47 -13.68
N ASN A 244 4.51 -31.17 -12.61
CA ASN A 244 5.86 -31.60 -12.22
C ASN A 244 6.83 -30.51 -11.76
N LEU A 245 6.73 -30.13 -10.50
CA LEU A 245 7.91 -30.03 -9.64
C LEU A 245 7.48 -30.44 -8.22
N ASP A 246 8.06 -31.50 -7.73
CA ASP A 246 7.78 -32.18 -6.47
C ASP A 246 7.82 -31.25 -5.26
N ASN A 247 6.79 -31.37 -4.43
CA ASN A 247 6.76 -31.13 -2.97
C ASN A 247 7.87 -30.26 -2.35
N ILE A 248 7.78 -28.95 -2.49
CA ILE A 248 8.44 -28.03 -1.56
C ILE A 248 7.37 -27.11 -0.99
N ASN A 249 7.02 -27.37 0.27
CA ASN A 249 6.10 -26.50 1.04
C ASN A 249 6.88 -25.23 1.45
N THR A 250 6.87 -24.19 0.60
CA THR A 250 7.52 -22.93 0.90
C THR A 250 6.58 -22.02 1.68
N LYS A 251 6.91 -21.76 2.93
CA LYS A 251 6.21 -20.76 3.76
C LYS A 251 6.91 -19.40 3.60
N SER A 252 6.18 -18.36 3.23
CA SER A 252 6.72 -17.00 3.21
C SER A 252 6.31 -16.23 4.45
N ILE A 253 7.26 -15.48 5.03
CA ILE A 253 7.10 -14.68 6.25
C ILE A 253 7.43 -13.24 5.89
N ALA A 254 6.59 -12.28 6.27
CA ALA A 254 6.92 -10.86 6.22
C ALA A 254 7.71 -10.49 7.48
N TYR A 255 8.93 -9.99 7.31
CA TYR A 255 9.80 -9.56 8.41
C TYR A 255 10.06 -8.07 8.33
N ARG A 256 9.79 -7.33 9.40
CA ARG A 256 10.13 -5.92 9.51
C ARG A 256 11.55 -5.76 10.05
N VAL A 257 12.42 -5.11 9.29
CA VAL A 257 13.79 -4.83 9.68
C VAL A 257 13.82 -3.90 10.90
N GLU A 258 14.58 -4.29 11.89
CA GLU A 258 14.83 -3.50 13.10
C GLU A 258 16.19 -2.82 13.04
N ARG A 259 16.39 -1.80 13.87
CA ARG A 259 17.68 -1.10 13.95
C ARG A 259 18.79 -2.03 14.43
N GLY A 260 19.82 -2.19 13.61
CA GLY A 260 20.95 -3.09 13.87
C GLY A 260 20.83 -4.46 13.21
N ASP A 261 19.73 -4.72 12.49
CA ASP A 261 19.61 -5.93 11.69
C ASP A 261 20.59 -5.95 10.53
N THR A 262 20.96 -7.15 10.15
CA THR A 262 21.67 -7.45 8.91
C THR A 262 20.96 -8.59 8.18
N LEU A 263 21.00 -8.61 6.85
CA LEU A 263 20.43 -9.71 6.08
C LEU A 263 21.02 -11.07 6.51
N TRP A 264 22.27 -11.09 6.93
CA TRP A 264 22.90 -12.31 7.43
C TRP A 264 22.25 -12.82 8.73
N ALA A 265 21.98 -11.92 9.69
CA ALA A 265 21.33 -12.27 10.94
C ALA A 265 19.89 -12.74 10.68
N ILE A 266 19.18 -12.05 9.79
CA ILE A 266 17.81 -12.39 9.39
C ILE A 266 17.80 -13.75 8.67
N ALA A 267 18.69 -13.97 7.70
CA ALA A 267 18.81 -15.25 6.98
C ALA A 267 19.03 -16.42 7.94
N ARG A 268 19.96 -16.26 8.88
CA ARG A 268 20.25 -17.28 9.91
C ARG A 268 19.04 -17.53 10.83
N LYS A 269 18.31 -16.48 11.21
CA LYS A 269 17.12 -16.56 12.05
C LYS A 269 16.01 -17.40 11.42
N TYR A 270 15.87 -17.30 10.11
CA TYR A 270 14.76 -17.95 9.38
C TYR A 270 15.18 -19.18 8.57
N GLY A 271 16.42 -19.65 8.74
CA GLY A 271 16.92 -20.86 8.06
C GLY A 271 16.96 -20.73 6.54
N THR A 272 17.22 -19.52 6.04
CA THR A 272 17.34 -19.17 4.62
C THR A 272 18.73 -18.57 4.34
N SER A 273 19.00 -18.12 3.12
CA SER A 273 20.25 -17.47 2.75
C SER A 273 20.06 -15.98 2.46
N VAL A 274 21.14 -15.21 2.61
CA VAL A 274 21.16 -13.79 2.18
C VAL A 274 20.78 -13.68 0.70
N GLY A 275 21.27 -14.60 -0.15
CA GLY A 275 20.96 -14.63 -1.57
C GLY A 275 19.46 -14.84 -1.86
N GLU A 276 18.80 -15.74 -1.12
CA GLU A 276 17.37 -15.95 -1.24
C GLU A 276 16.58 -14.70 -0.78
N ILE A 277 16.97 -14.10 0.36
CA ILE A 277 16.32 -12.85 0.82
C ILE A 277 16.51 -11.73 -0.20
N THR A 278 17.73 -11.52 -0.70
CA THR A 278 17.99 -10.46 -1.69
C THR A 278 17.24 -10.68 -2.99
N SER A 279 17.19 -11.94 -3.47
CA SER A 279 16.51 -12.30 -4.71
C SER A 279 15.00 -12.06 -4.64
N VAL A 280 14.32 -12.50 -3.54
CA VAL A 280 12.86 -12.36 -3.41
C VAL A 280 12.42 -10.96 -3.00
N ASN A 281 13.37 -10.08 -2.62
CA ASN A 281 13.13 -8.69 -2.21
C ASN A 281 13.79 -7.67 -3.14
N ASN A 282 14.36 -8.10 -4.24
CA ASN A 282 15.07 -7.26 -5.21
C ASN A 282 16.13 -6.34 -4.56
N ILE A 283 16.88 -6.85 -3.56
CA ILE A 283 17.91 -6.09 -2.87
C ILE A 283 19.23 -6.19 -3.64
N GLU A 284 19.63 -5.11 -4.30
CA GLU A 284 20.89 -5.06 -5.05
C GLU A 284 22.12 -5.06 -4.14
N ASN A 285 22.06 -4.35 -3.02
CA ASN A 285 23.14 -4.28 -2.05
C ASN A 285 22.75 -4.98 -0.74
N PRO A 286 23.25 -6.21 -0.50
CA PRO A 286 22.89 -7.00 0.68
C PRO A 286 23.37 -6.39 2.01
N ASN A 287 24.24 -5.39 1.98
CA ASN A 287 24.70 -4.67 3.17
C ASN A 287 23.84 -3.45 3.50
N LEU A 288 22.79 -3.16 2.71
CA LEU A 288 22.00 -1.97 2.84
C LEU A 288 20.52 -2.32 3.02
N ILE A 289 20.13 -2.49 4.28
CA ILE A 289 18.74 -2.62 4.70
C ILE A 289 18.43 -1.57 5.77
N TYR A 290 17.19 -1.11 5.83
CA TYR A 290 16.80 0.00 6.69
C TYR A 290 15.80 -0.43 7.77
N PRO A 291 15.89 0.10 9.00
CA PRO A 291 14.86 -0.10 10.02
C PRO A 291 13.47 0.30 9.50
N GLY A 292 12.50 -0.59 9.69
CA GLY A 292 11.14 -0.43 9.16
C GLY A 292 10.90 -1.07 7.80
N GLN A 293 11.94 -1.42 7.05
CA GLN A 293 11.83 -2.16 5.78
C GLN A 293 11.18 -3.53 6.02
N ILE A 294 10.22 -3.90 5.19
CA ILE A 294 9.60 -5.23 5.26
C ILE A 294 10.30 -6.14 4.26
N LEU A 295 10.79 -7.27 4.74
CA LEU A 295 11.42 -8.30 3.94
C LEU A 295 10.53 -9.53 3.85
N ARG A 296 10.30 -9.99 2.63
CA ARG A 296 9.73 -11.32 2.40
C ARG A 296 10.82 -12.37 2.63
N ILE A 297 10.60 -13.26 3.58
CA ILE A 297 11.50 -14.37 3.88
C ILE A 297 10.83 -15.66 3.43
N VAL A 298 11.47 -16.38 2.53
CA VAL A 298 11.04 -17.72 2.11
C VAL A 298 11.80 -18.75 2.93
N THR A 299 11.08 -19.64 3.62
CA THR A 299 11.67 -20.70 4.42
C THR A 299 11.35 -22.05 3.80
N ASN A 300 12.37 -22.85 3.56
CA ASN A 300 12.25 -24.25 3.12
C ASN A 300 12.14 -25.13 4.37
N THR A 301 10.92 -25.47 4.79
CA THR A 301 10.72 -26.48 5.84
C THR A 301 10.60 -27.86 5.19
N LYS A 302 11.62 -28.70 5.35
CA LYS A 302 11.42 -30.15 5.23
C LYS A 302 10.51 -30.59 6.36
N VAL A 303 9.32 -31.08 6.04
CA VAL A 303 8.44 -31.71 7.02
C VAL A 303 8.92 -33.13 7.22
N GLU A 304 9.68 -33.35 8.28
CA GLU A 304 9.72 -34.67 8.93
C GLU A 304 8.66 -34.68 10.04
N GLY A 305 7.79 -35.64 9.91
CA GLY A 305 6.74 -36.16 10.72
C GLY A 305 6.33 -35.46 12.03
N ASN A 306 5.02 -35.29 12.11
CA ASN A 306 4.19 -35.27 13.33
C ASN A 306 4.85 -34.79 14.61
N GLU A 307 4.78 -33.50 14.91
CA GLU A 307 4.70 -33.03 16.29
C GLU A 307 3.64 -31.92 16.39
N THR A 308 2.66 -32.19 17.23
CA THR A 308 1.66 -31.24 17.72
C THR A 308 2.35 -29.95 18.18
N MET A 309 1.96 -28.81 17.58
CA MET A 309 2.38 -27.49 18.06
C MET A 309 1.93 -27.32 19.52
N GLY A 310 2.87 -27.47 20.44
CA GLY A 310 2.69 -27.03 21.80
C GLY A 310 2.64 -25.51 21.84
N THR A 311 1.50 -24.94 22.22
CA THR A 311 1.35 -23.53 22.59
C THR A 311 2.17 -23.30 23.86
N GLY A 312 3.45 -22.93 23.71
CA GLY A 312 4.28 -22.53 24.82
C GLY A 312 3.80 -21.17 25.37
N SER A 313 3.18 -21.17 26.53
CA SER A 313 2.93 -19.94 27.29
C SER A 313 4.16 -19.59 28.14
N ILE A 314 4.64 -18.35 28.06
CA ILE A 314 5.68 -17.80 28.96
C ILE A 314 4.96 -17.20 30.16
N ILE A 315 5.50 -17.35 31.34
CA ILE A 315 5.04 -16.64 32.53
C ILE A 315 5.99 -15.46 32.76
N TYR A 316 5.45 -14.24 32.64
CA TYR A 316 6.17 -13.02 32.95
C TYR A 316 5.79 -12.50 34.34
N THR A 317 6.77 -12.19 35.18
CA THR A 317 6.52 -11.56 36.49
C THR A 317 6.64 -10.04 36.32
N VAL A 318 5.54 -9.33 36.59
CA VAL A 318 5.46 -7.87 36.52
C VAL A 318 6.47 -7.22 37.47
N LYS A 319 7.23 -6.26 36.97
CA LYS A 319 8.21 -5.47 37.72
C LYS A 319 7.67 -4.08 38.00
N ARG A 320 8.25 -3.41 38.98
CA ARG A 320 7.92 -2.02 39.32
C ARG A 320 8.14 -1.11 38.10
N GLY A 321 7.11 -0.41 37.64
CA GLY A 321 7.14 0.49 36.48
C GLY A 321 6.78 -0.18 35.15
N ASP A 322 6.37 -1.45 35.17
CA ASP A 322 5.83 -2.11 34.00
C ASP A 322 4.40 -1.65 33.71
N THR A 323 4.06 -1.72 32.43
CA THR A 323 2.69 -1.59 31.92
C THR A 323 2.41 -2.72 30.94
N LEU A 324 1.16 -3.11 30.75
CA LEU A 324 0.83 -4.14 29.76
C LEU A 324 1.32 -3.76 28.35
N SER A 325 1.33 -2.46 28.01
CA SER A 325 1.85 -2.01 26.73
C SER A 325 3.35 -2.28 26.57
N LYS A 326 4.15 -2.04 27.62
CA LYS A 326 5.58 -2.36 27.60
C LYS A 326 5.83 -3.86 27.50
N ILE A 327 5.06 -4.64 28.25
CA ILE A 327 5.17 -6.10 28.26
C ILE A 327 4.72 -6.65 26.88
N ALA A 328 3.64 -6.13 26.31
CA ALA A 328 3.17 -6.50 24.98
C ALA A 328 4.23 -6.28 23.90
N VAL A 329 4.87 -5.11 23.89
CA VAL A 329 5.98 -4.79 22.99
C VAL A 329 7.18 -5.74 23.22
N MET A 330 7.52 -6.02 24.48
CA MET A 330 8.65 -6.90 24.85
C MET A 330 8.48 -8.32 24.29
N TYR A 331 7.25 -8.81 24.22
CA TYR A 331 6.95 -10.17 23.79
C TYR A 331 6.32 -10.28 22.41
N GLY A 332 6.19 -9.14 21.67
CA GLY A 332 5.63 -9.12 20.31
C GLY A 332 4.16 -9.52 20.25
N VAL A 333 3.41 -9.24 21.32
CA VAL A 333 1.98 -9.51 21.43
C VAL A 333 1.20 -8.20 21.62
N THR A 334 -0.12 -8.24 21.46
CA THR A 334 -0.98 -7.08 21.76
C THR A 334 -1.36 -7.06 23.24
N VAL A 335 -1.70 -5.86 23.77
CA VAL A 335 -2.24 -5.70 25.12
C VAL A 335 -3.49 -6.58 25.29
N ASN A 336 -4.38 -6.61 24.30
CA ASN A 336 -5.60 -7.41 24.35
C ASN A 336 -5.29 -8.92 24.47
N GLN A 337 -4.29 -9.42 23.77
CA GLN A 337 -3.86 -10.82 23.92
C GLN A 337 -3.41 -11.16 25.35
N ILE A 338 -2.68 -10.23 26.00
CA ILE A 338 -2.29 -10.41 27.41
C ILE A 338 -3.52 -10.33 28.31
N VAL A 339 -4.41 -9.36 28.08
CA VAL A 339 -5.66 -9.15 28.84
C VAL A 339 -6.55 -10.39 28.80
N ASP A 340 -6.83 -10.89 27.59
CA ASP A 340 -7.71 -12.04 27.36
C ASP A 340 -7.14 -13.33 27.98
N LEU A 341 -5.83 -13.57 27.80
CA LEU A 341 -5.16 -14.76 28.31
C LEU A 341 -5.07 -14.80 29.83
N ASN A 342 -5.08 -13.63 30.49
CA ASN A 342 -4.94 -13.48 31.94
C ASN A 342 -6.24 -13.03 32.65
N ASN A 343 -7.35 -12.88 31.92
CA ASN A 343 -8.62 -12.38 32.44
C ASN A 343 -8.50 -11.02 33.17
N ILE A 344 -7.66 -10.09 32.65
CA ILE A 344 -7.40 -8.81 33.30
C ILE A 344 -8.60 -7.90 33.11
N GLN A 345 -9.25 -7.52 34.22
CA GLN A 345 -10.44 -6.66 34.21
C GLN A 345 -10.12 -5.18 33.84
N ASN A 346 -8.95 -4.69 34.24
CA ASN A 346 -8.50 -3.33 33.96
C ASN A 346 -7.07 -3.34 33.39
N PRO A 347 -6.91 -3.11 32.07
CA PRO A 347 -5.59 -3.13 31.41
C PRO A 347 -4.58 -2.09 31.93
N ASN A 348 -5.06 -1.07 32.64
CA ASN A 348 -4.22 -0.02 33.21
C ASN A 348 -3.75 -0.33 34.63
N LEU A 349 -4.12 -1.50 35.17
CA LEU A 349 -3.84 -1.86 36.57
C LEU A 349 -3.22 -3.24 36.68
N ILE A 350 -1.90 -3.29 36.71
CA ILE A 350 -1.09 -4.47 37.00
C ILE A 350 -0.14 -4.17 38.17
N TYR A 351 0.17 -5.17 38.96
CA TYR A 351 0.95 -5.00 40.18
C TYR A 351 2.31 -5.70 40.10
N PRO A 352 3.40 -5.11 40.64
CA PRO A 352 4.68 -5.78 40.75
C PRO A 352 4.53 -7.11 41.51
N GLY A 353 5.08 -8.20 40.94
CA GLY A 353 4.95 -9.56 41.46
C GLY A 353 3.83 -10.35 40.82
N GLU A 354 2.93 -9.74 40.09
CA GLU A 354 1.88 -10.44 39.34
C GLU A 354 2.46 -11.29 38.21
N HIS A 355 1.90 -12.49 38.01
CA HIS A 355 2.34 -13.41 36.97
C HIS A 355 1.39 -13.34 35.75
N LEU A 356 1.90 -12.90 34.66
CA LEU A 356 1.15 -12.81 33.39
C LEU A 356 1.54 -13.96 32.47
N ARG A 357 0.55 -14.69 31.98
CA ARG A 357 0.74 -15.64 30.87
C ARG A 357 0.80 -14.87 29.58
N ILE A 358 1.82 -15.19 28.75
CA ILE A 358 2.02 -14.59 27.45
C ILE A 358 2.18 -15.75 26.48
N THR A 359 1.30 -15.86 25.50
CA THR A 359 1.46 -16.84 24.41
C THR A 359 2.54 -16.36 23.47
N SER A 360 3.69 -17.02 23.44
CA SER A 360 4.66 -16.80 22.39
C SER A 360 4.14 -17.46 21.11
N ILE A 361 3.72 -16.67 20.15
CA ILE A 361 3.84 -17.08 18.77
C ILE A 361 5.33 -17.01 18.50
N SER A 362 6.00 -18.16 18.45
CA SER A 362 7.45 -18.38 18.29
C SER A 362 8.27 -17.17 17.90
N MET A 363 8.73 -16.40 18.89
CA MET A 363 9.80 -15.42 18.71
C MET A 363 10.97 -15.85 19.60
N PRO A 364 12.21 -15.84 19.11
CA PRO A 364 13.37 -16.23 19.90
C PRO A 364 13.64 -15.26 21.03
N ILE A 365 14.04 -15.81 22.14
CA ILE A 365 14.43 -15.15 23.38
C ILE A 365 15.55 -14.15 23.12
N TYR A 366 15.29 -12.86 23.32
CA TYR A 366 16.35 -11.88 23.40
C TYR A 366 17.03 -11.94 24.76
N SER A 367 18.29 -12.33 24.73
CA SER A 367 19.19 -12.10 25.84
C SER A 367 19.34 -10.60 26.10
N LYS A 368 19.11 -10.26 27.34
CA LYS A 368 19.31 -8.96 27.98
C LYS A 368 20.50 -8.19 27.39
N LYS A 369 20.21 -7.17 26.58
CA LYS A 369 21.17 -6.12 26.27
C LYS A 369 20.53 -4.78 26.56
N GLU A 370 21.19 -4.07 27.44
CA GLU A 370 21.00 -2.74 28.00
C GLU A 370 20.03 -1.79 27.24
N TYR A 371 19.10 -1.24 28.01
CA TYR A 371 18.31 -0.05 27.68
C TYR A 371 19.24 1.09 27.34
N ASN A 372 19.37 1.43 26.07
CA ASN A 372 19.94 2.68 25.65
C ASN A 372 18.89 3.78 25.76
N GLU A 373 19.31 4.88 26.39
CA GLU A 373 18.61 6.10 26.74
C GLU A 373 17.57 6.53 25.69
N TYR A 374 16.33 6.71 26.15
CA TYR A 374 15.30 7.43 25.39
C TYR A 374 15.86 8.79 24.98
N LYS A 375 15.66 9.15 23.72
CA LYS A 375 15.99 10.47 23.23
C LYS A 375 15.12 11.49 23.95
N LYS A 376 15.75 12.50 24.57
CA LYS A 376 15.04 13.55 25.30
C LYS A 376 14.80 14.74 24.39
N TYR A 377 13.57 15.19 24.31
CA TYR A 377 13.20 16.44 23.66
C TYR A 377 12.70 17.45 24.69
N VAL A 378 13.23 18.67 24.65
CA VAL A 378 12.74 19.76 25.49
C VAL A 378 11.77 20.61 24.72
N VAL A 379 10.51 20.64 25.16
CA VAL A 379 9.42 21.39 24.51
C VAL A 379 9.79 22.87 24.41
N ARG A 380 9.64 23.45 23.23
CA ARG A 380 9.91 24.88 22.96
C ARG A 380 8.58 25.62 22.84
N ARG A 381 8.61 26.94 22.97
CA ARG A 381 7.43 27.79 22.77
C ARG A 381 6.86 27.63 21.38
N GLY A 382 5.58 27.27 21.27
CA GLY A 382 4.89 27.00 20.01
C GLY A 382 4.89 25.54 19.57
N ASP A 383 5.54 24.63 20.33
CA ASP A 383 5.44 23.21 20.05
C ASP A 383 4.08 22.65 20.44
N SER A 384 3.68 21.61 19.72
CA SER A 384 2.58 20.73 20.08
C SER A 384 3.08 19.30 20.12
N LEU A 385 2.42 18.45 20.90
CA LEU A 385 2.75 17.03 20.96
C LEU A 385 2.64 16.38 19.56
N TRP A 386 1.68 16.85 18.75
CA TRP A 386 1.52 16.44 17.36
C TRP A 386 2.77 16.76 16.52
N ARG A 387 3.32 17.98 16.64
CA ARG A 387 4.51 18.39 15.89
C ARG A 387 5.74 17.59 16.32
N ILE A 388 5.89 17.34 17.63
CA ILE A 388 6.98 16.55 18.18
C ILE A 388 6.87 15.10 17.71
N ALA A 389 5.69 14.49 17.78
CA ALA A 389 5.40 13.16 17.29
C ALA A 389 5.80 13.03 15.80
N ARG A 390 5.39 14.02 15.00
CA ARG A 390 5.70 14.06 13.54
C ARG A 390 7.22 14.18 13.29
N TRP A 391 7.95 15.01 14.03
CA TRP A 391 9.41 15.17 13.85
C TRP A 391 10.20 13.90 14.15
N TYR A 392 9.68 13.10 15.07
CA TYR A 392 10.36 11.88 15.50
C TYR A 392 9.76 10.60 14.90
N GLY A 393 8.75 10.71 14.02
CA GLY A 393 8.13 9.58 13.34
C GLY A 393 7.40 8.61 14.29
N VAL A 394 6.85 9.14 15.38
CA VAL A 394 6.10 8.35 16.37
C VAL A 394 4.65 8.85 16.48
N SER A 395 3.73 8.00 16.96
CA SER A 395 2.35 8.43 17.17
C SER A 395 2.21 9.33 18.40
N ILE A 396 1.17 10.19 18.43
CA ILE A 396 0.83 11.00 19.62
C ILE A 396 0.57 10.06 20.79
N ASP A 397 -0.16 8.97 20.59
CA ASP A 397 -0.48 8.00 21.64
C ASP A 397 0.78 7.34 22.21
N TYR A 398 1.77 7.07 21.36
CA TYR A 398 3.09 6.61 21.83
C TYR A 398 3.72 7.62 22.78
N LEU A 399 3.79 8.91 22.41
CA LEU A 399 4.35 9.96 23.26
C LEU A 399 3.53 10.18 24.53
N VAL A 400 2.21 10.14 24.44
CA VAL A 400 1.27 10.25 25.56
C VAL A 400 1.54 9.16 26.59
N ASN A 401 1.59 7.90 26.11
CA ASN A 401 1.80 6.75 26.97
C ASN A 401 3.22 6.69 27.54
N LEU A 402 4.24 6.94 26.70
CA LEU A 402 5.63 6.94 27.13
C LEU A 402 5.93 7.99 28.21
N ASN A 403 5.26 9.16 28.12
CA ASN A 403 5.50 10.31 29.00
C ASN A 403 4.41 10.52 30.06
N ASN A 404 3.42 9.64 30.14
CA ASN A 404 2.27 9.77 31.06
C ASN A 404 1.53 11.12 30.92
N ILE A 405 1.35 11.60 29.68
CA ILE A 405 0.71 12.88 29.40
C ILE A 405 -0.78 12.73 29.54
N LYS A 406 -1.39 13.39 30.53
CA LYS A 406 -2.83 13.31 30.79
C LYS A 406 -3.68 14.04 29.75
N ASN A 407 -3.16 15.12 29.18
CA ASN A 407 -3.83 15.92 28.16
C ASN A 407 -2.87 16.17 26.99
N PRO A 408 -3.07 15.49 25.84
CA PRO A 408 -2.20 15.64 24.67
C PRO A 408 -2.17 17.03 24.04
N GLY A 409 -3.22 17.83 24.29
CA GLY A 409 -3.29 19.23 23.86
C GLY A 409 -2.52 20.20 24.73
N LEU A 410 -1.95 19.75 25.86
CA LEU A 410 -1.36 20.63 26.86
C LEU A 410 0.04 20.19 27.23
N ILE A 411 1.03 20.73 26.54
CA ILE A 411 2.46 20.62 26.87
C ILE A 411 3.05 22.00 27.06
N TYR A 412 4.07 22.10 27.88
CA TYR A 412 4.65 23.41 28.31
C TYR A 412 6.09 23.55 27.84
N PRO A 413 6.53 24.79 27.46
CA PRO A 413 7.94 25.07 27.21
C PRO A 413 8.79 24.66 28.39
N GLY A 414 9.89 23.94 28.12
CA GLY A 414 10.77 23.38 29.15
C GLY A 414 10.39 21.97 29.62
N GLN A 415 9.21 21.47 29.28
CA GLN A 415 8.81 20.08 29.55
C GLN A 415 9.70 19.12 28.76
N ILE A 416 10.15 18.05 29.41
CA ILE A 416 10.93 16.99 28.75
C ILE A 416 9.95 15.91 28.23
N ILE A 417 10.05 15.64 26.95
CA ILE A 417 9.34 14.53 26.27
C ILE A 417 10.37 13.46 25.90
N TYR A 418 10.17 12.26 26.38
CA TYR A 418 10.95 11.09 25.98
C TYR A 418 10.38 10.53 24.67
N ILE A 419 11.32 10.21 23.75
CA ILE A 419 10.97 9.76 22.40
C ILE A 419 11.45 8.33 22.21
#